data_714e87ab9bd6439f2af091989af9fcae
#
_entry.id   714e87ab9bd6439f2af091989af9fcae
#
_cell.length_a   1.000
_cell.length_b   1.000
_cell.length_c   1.000
_cell.angle_alpha   90.00
_cell.angle_beta   90.00
_cell.angle_gamma   90.00
#
_symmetry.space_group_name_H-M   'P 1'
#
loop_
_entity.id
_entity.type
_entity.pdbx_description
1 polymer ?
#
loop_
_entity_poly.entity_id
_entity_poly.type
_entity_poly.pdbx_seq_one_letter_code
_entity_poly.pdbx_strand_id
1 'polypeptide(L)'
;DTFGEAHHVTGVVGFNYERMYLKNVSAAGQNLTSTSLDDLDLVGQNAEGEVLTEVGGGQSEYALAGFFGRVNYDYKGRYLFEASGRYDGTSRFAAGSRWGFFPSGSVGWRISEEPFFKPLSGYVDNLKLRASFGSLGNQNVSSYYTYMRLISVSDFAGFTFGEGSSMAKY
;
A
#
# COMPACT_ATOMS: atom_id res chain seq x y z
N ASP A 1 -13.21 -16.32 -25.55
CA ASP A 1 -14.06 -16.97 -26.55
C ASP A 1 -14.24 -16.09 -27.78
N THR A 2 -14.34 -16.72 -28.92
CA THR A 2 -14.59 -16.06 -30.20
C THR A 2 -16.00 -16.40 -30.64
N PHE A 3 -16.85 -15.40 -30.85
CA PHE A 3 -18.23 -15.55 -31.30
C PHE A 3 -18.32 -15.11 -32.79
N GLY A 4 -18.51 -16.09 -33.68
CA GLY A 4 -18.33 -15.80 -35.09
C GLY A 4 -16.89 -15.36 -35.38
N GLU A 5 -16.53 -15.15 -36.62
CA GLU A 5 -15.16 -14.75 -37.02
C GLU A 5 -14.78 -13.30 -36.65
N ALA A 6 -15.71 -12.54 -36.07
CA ALA A 6 -15.57 -11.09 -35.89
C ALA A 6 -15.47 -10.60 -34.44
N HIS A 7 -15.94 -11.39 -33.48
CA HIS A 7 -16.06 -10.97 -32.08
C HIS A 7 -15.16 -11.80 -31.19
N HIS A 8 -14.27 -11.16 -30.48
CA HIS A 8 -13.42 -11.81 -29.51
C HIS A 8 -13.60 -11.17 -28.14
N VAL A 9 -13.95 -11.99 -27.13
CA VAL A 9 -14.17 -11.56 -25.74
C VAL A 9 -13.22 -12.32 -24.82
N THR A 10 -12.52 -11.59 -23.97
CA THR A 10 -11.67 -12.17 -22.92
C THR A 10 -12.06 -11.56 -21.57
N GLY A 11 -12.29 -12.39 -20.59
CA GLY A 11 -12.58 -11.98 -19.23
C GLY A 11 -11.58 -12.54 -18.23
N VAL A 12 -11.25 -11.75 -17.23
CA VAL A 12 -10.43 -12.15 -16.08
C VAL A 12 -11.11 -11.65 -14.82
N VAL A 13 -11.21 -12.51 -13.82
CA VAL A 13 -11.62 -12.16 -12.46
C VAL A 13 -10.60 -12.70 -11.48
N GLY A 14 -10.37 -12.00 -10.39
CA GLY A 14 -9.40 -12.44 -9.41
C GLY A 14 -9.63 -11.80 -8.06
N PHE A 15 -8.95 -12.37 -7.09
CA PHE A 15 -8.91 -11.92 -5.71
C PHE A 15 -7.46 -11.89 -5.25
N ASN A 16 -7.11 -10.87 -4.48
CA ASN A 16 -5.84 -10.80 -3.79
C ASN A 16 -6.06 -10.53 -2.30
N TYR A 17 -5.20 -11.12 -1.50
CA TYR A 17 -5.13 -10.88 -0.06
C TYR A 17 -3.68 -10.77 0.36
N GLU A 18 -3.37 -9.75 1.14
CA GLU A 18 -2.07 -9.52 1.73
C GLU A 18 -2.23 -9.21 3.21
N ARG A 19 -1.40 -9.80 4.04
CA ARG A 19 -1.29 -9.46 5.46
C ARG A 19 0.18 -9.22 5.77
N MET A 20 0.46 -8.10 6.40
CA MET A 20 1.78 -7.76 6.86
C MET A 20 1.77 -7.64 8.39
N TYR A 21 2.72 -8.32 9.00
CA TYR A 21 3.01 -8.22 10.41
C TYR A 21 4.46 -7.75 10.58
N LEU A 22 4.64 -6.64 11.27
CA LEU A 22 5.94 -6.09 11.58
C LEU A 22 6.13 -6.11 13.10
N LYS A 23 7.23 -6.70 13.54
CA LYS A 23 7.69 -6.63 14.92
C LYS A 23 9.11 -6.08 14.92
N ASN A 24 9.31 -5.03 15.67
CA ASN A 24 10.64 -4.48 15.91
C ASN A 24 10.99 -4.60 17.39
N VAL A 25 12.26 -4.86 17.64
CA VAL A 25 12.87 -4.85 18.97
C VAL A 25 14.11 -4.00 18.84
N SER A 26 14.30 -3.09 19.77
CA SER A 26 15.51 -2.29 19.88
C SER A 26 16.09 -2.42 21.27
N ALA A 27 17.39 -2.46 21.33
CA ALA A 27 18.13 -2.40 22.58
C ALA A 27 19.31 -1.45 22.38
N ALA A 28 19.57 -0.63 23.38
CA ALA A 28 20.71 0.26 23.40
C ALA A 28 21.38 0.18 24.78
N GLY A 29 22.69 0.32 24.82
CA GLY A 29 23.46 0.33 26.04
C GLY A 29 24.54 1.39 25.98
N GLN A 30 24.96 1.86 27.15
CA GLN A 30 26.01 2.86 27.31
C GLN A 30 27.21 2.24 28.10
N ASN A 31 28.33 2.94 28.09
CA ASN A 31 29.54 2.57 28.84
C ASN A 31 30.08 1.18 28.45
N LEU A 32 30.24 0.93 27.15
CA LEU A 32 30.91 -0.30 26.70
C LEU A 32 32.32 -0.41 27.34
N THR A 33 32.63 -1.61 27.82
CA THR A 33 33.95 -1.91 28.43
C THR A 33 35.09 -1.84 27.43
N SER A 34 34.81 -1.91 26.15
CA SER A 34 35.79 -1.79 25.06
C SER A 34 35.19 -1.03 23.87
N THR A 35 35.98 -0.15 23.28
CA THR A 35 35.62 0.55 22.03
C THR A 35 35.85 -0.29 20.77
N SER A 36 36.50 -1.45 20.93
CA SER A 36 36.77 -2.39 19.83
C SER A 36 35.72 -3.49 19.71
N LEU A 37 34.83 -3.59 20.66
CA LEU A 37 33.77 -4.61 20.73
C LEU A 37 32.45 -3.87 21.00
N ASP A 38 31.48 -4.09 20.13
CA ASP A 38 30.17 -3.41 20.13
C ASP A 38 29.01 -4.34 20.54
N ASP A 39 29.32 -5.42 21.26
CA ASP A 39 28.33 -6.34 21.79
C ASP A 39 27.57 -5.75 23.00
N LEU A 40 26.25 -5.89 23.00
CA LEU A 40 25.39 -5.41 24.10
C LEU A 40 25.66 -6.11 25.44
N ASP A 41 26.27 -7.30 25.42
CA ASP A 41 26.70 -8.01 26.64
C ASP A 41 27.86 -7.32 27.38
N LEU A 42 28.53 -6.37 26.70
CA LEU A 42 29.68 -5.64 27.22
C LEU A 42 29.31 -4.27 27.77
N VAL A 43 28.03 -3.98 27.95
CA VAL A 43 27.55 -2.75 28.58
C VAL A 43 28.05 -2.71 30.03
N GLY A 44 28.83 -1.68 30.33
CA GLY A 44 29.38 -1.47 31.65
C GLY A 44 28.43 -0.70 32.58
N GLN A 45 28.90 -0.48 33.82
CA GLN A 45 28.20 0.34 34.80
C GLN A 45 28.64 1.80 34.68
N ASN A 46 27.76 2.73 35.09
CA ASN A 46 28.12 4.13 35.31
C ASN A 46 28.91 4.29 36.61
N ALA A 47 29.26 5.54 36.97
CA ALA A 47 29.98 5.84 38.19
C ALA A 47 29.18 5.48 39.46
N GLU A 48 27.88 5.39 39.35
CA GLU A 48 26.92 5.02 40.40
C GLU A 48 26.69 3.50 40.49
N GLY A 49 27.29 2.71 39.60
CA GLY A 49 27.15 1.25 39.57
C GLY A 49 25.91 0.74 38.84
N GLU A 50 25.23 1.60 38.11
CA GLU A 50 24.02 1.25 37.35
C GLU A 50 24.35 0.85 35.90
N VAL A 51 23.71 -0.18 35.41
CA VAL A 51 23.75 -0.55 33.99
C VAL A 51 22.71 0.23 33.20
N LEU A 52 23.17 1.14 32.33
CA LEU A 52 22.29 2.00 31.55
C LEU A 52 21.94 1.26 30.25
N THR A 53 20.80 0.60 30.24
CA THR A 53 20.24 -0.08 29.07
C THR A 53 18.84 0.43 28.77
N GLU A 54 18.57 0.62 27.49
CA GLU A 54 17.25 0.93 26.99
C GLU A 54 16.74 -0.22 26.13
N VAL A 55 15.54 -0.68 26.40
CA VAL A 55 14.88 -1.70 25.59
C VAL A 55 13.56 -1.14 25.08
N GLY A 56 13.39 -1.22 23.79
CA GLY A 56 12.19 -0.78 23.12
C GLY A 56 11.67 -1.82 22.15
N GLY A 57 10.43 -1.66 21.77
CA GLY A 57 9.86 -2.53 20.74
C GLY A 57 8.45 -2.10 20.36
N GLY A 58 8.03 -2.59 19.22
CA GLY A 58 6.69 -2.29 18.72
C GLY A 58 6.20 -3.39 17.80
N GLN A 59 4.90 -3.41 17.62
CA GLN A 59 4.24 -4.31 16.69
C GLN A 59 3.25 -3.52 15.86
N SER A 60 3.19 -3.81 14.58
CA SER A 60 2.21 -3.25 13.68
C SER A 60 1.75 -4.31 12.68
N GLU A 61 0.49 -4.20 12.29
CA GLU A 61 -0.14 -5.14 11.39
C GLU A 61 -1.10 -4.40 10.48
N TYR A 62 -1.16 -4.84 9.23
CA TYR A 62 -2.23 -4.45 8.33
C TYR A 62 -2.62 -5.60 7.40
N ALA A 63 -3.82 -5.53 6.87
CA ALA A 63 -4.33 -6.45 5.87
C ALA A 63 -4.94 -5.68 4.70
N LEU A 64 -4.74 -6.21 3.51
CA LEU A 64 -5.30 -5.74 2.26
C LEU A 64 -6.07 -6.88 1.62
N ALA A 65 -7.22 -6.56 1.05
CA ALA A 65 -7.99 -7.51 0.27
C ALA A 65 -8.57 -6.81 -0.95
N GLY A 66 -8.58 -7.48 -2.10
CA GLY A 66 -9.10 -6.86 -3.31
C GLY A 66 -9.73 -7.88 -4.24
N PHE A 67 -10.85 -7.50 -4.82
CA PHE A 67 -11.49 -8.20 -5.94
C PHE A 67 -11.27 -7.38 -7.20
N PHE A 68 -10.94 -8.04 -8.29
CA PHE A 68 -10.77 -7.35 -9.55
C PHE A 68 -11.38 -8.15 -10.69
N GLY A 69 -11.83 -7.42 -11.70
CA GLY A 69 -12.31 -7.99 -12.93
C GLY A 69 -11.93 -7.12 -14.12
N ARG A 70 -11.72 -7.77 -15.25
CA ARG A 70 -11.44 -7.12 -16.54
C ARG A 70 -12.16 -7.86 -17.63
N VAL A 71 -12.74 -7.12 -18.55
CA VAL A 71 -13.30 -7.64 -19.78
C VAL A 71 -12.67 -6.87 -20.95
N ASN A 72 -12.15 -7.62 -21.90
CA ASN A 72 -11.67 -7.10 -23.17
C ASN A 72 -12.60 -7.58 -24.27
N TYR A 73 -12.94 -6.69 -25.16
CA TYR A 73 -13.71 -6.96 -26.36
C TYR A 73 -12.99 -6.42 -27.58
N ASP A 74 -12.83 -7.29 -28.58
CA ASP A 74 -12.25 -6.96 -29.87
C ASP A 74 -13.27 -7.26 -30.96
N TYR A 75 -13.50 -6.28 -31.83
CA TYR A 75 -14.33 -6.44 -33.00
C TYR A 75 -13.47 -6.37 -34.26
N LYS A 76 -13.37 -7.51 -34.98
CA LYS A 76 -12.62 -7.66 -36.22
C LYS A 76 -11.14 -7.26 -36.15
N GLY A 77 -10.53 -7.31 -34.98
CA GLY A 77 -9.16 -6.82 -34.77
C GLY A 77 -8.98 -5.31 -34.91
N ARG A 78 -10.05 -4.54 -35.10
CA ARG A 78 -10.02 -3.10 -35.38
C ARG A 78 -10.43 -2.25 -34.22
N TYR A 79 -11.55 -2.60 -33.58
CA TYR A 79 -12.13 -1.86 -32.46
C TYR A 79 -11.93 -2.63 -31.19
N LEU A 80 -11.20 -2.03 -30.27
CA LEU A 80 -10.79 -2.64 -29.00
C LEU A 80 -11.45 -1.90 -27.87
N PHE A 81 -12.10 -2.61 -26.97
CA PHE A 81 -12.72 -2.09 -25.77
C PHE A 81 -12.21 -2.85 -24.56
N GLU A 82 -11.87 -2.15 -23.52
CA GLU A 82 -11.50 -2.74 -22.24
C GLU A 82 -12.27 -2.02 -21.13
N ALA A 83 -12.89 -2.81 -20.25
CA ALA A 83 -13.44 -2.34 -19.00
C ALA A 83 -12.85 -3.16 -17.87
N SER A 84 -12.40 -2.49 -16.82
CA SER A 84 -11.93 -3.15 -15.61
C SER A 84 -12.38 -2.41 -14.37
N GLY A 85 -12.49 -3.15 -13.28
CA GLY A 85 -12.81 -2.61 -11.98
C GLY A 85 -12.08 -3.35 -10.88
N ARG A 86 -11.71 -2.62 -9.83
CA ARG A 86 -11.15 -3.16 -8.60
C ARG A 86 -11.95 -2.68 -7.41
N TYR A 87 -12.23 -3.59 -6.50
CA TYR A 87 -12.85 -3.30 -5.22
C TYR A 87 -11.86 -3.68 -4.13
N ASP A 88 -11.12 -2.69 -3.65
CA ASP A 88 -10.01 -2.87 -2.74
C ASP A 88 -10.36 -2.41 -1.33
N GLY A 89 -9.98 -3.21 -0.34
CA GLY A 89 -10.15 -2.93 1.07
C GLY A 89 -8.83 -2.94 1.83
N THR A 90 -8.71 -2.06 2.81
CA THR A 90 -7.55 -1.95 3.68
C THR A 90 -7.95 -1.79 5.14
N SER A 91 -7.27 -2.49 6.04
CA SER A 91 -7.48 -2.34 7.49
C SER A 91 -6.93 -1.03 8.06
N ARG A 92 -6.17 -0.26 7.28
CA ARG A 92 -5.58 1.01 7.70
C ARG A 92 -6.59 2.13 7.90
N PHE A 93 -7.80 1.98 7.34
CA PHE A 93 -8.87 2.96 7.43
C PHE A 93 -9.98 2.54 8.39
N ALA A 94 -10.75 3.50 8.86
CA ALA A 94 -11.91 3.26 9.71
C ALA A 94 -12.92 2.32 9.03
N ALA A 95 -13.70 1.60 9.83
CA ALA A 95 -14.62 0.56 9.34
C ALA A 95 -15.55 1.01 8.21
N GLY A 96 -16.03 2.26 8.24
CA GLY A 96 -16.91 2.83 7.20
C GLY A 96 -16.20 3.30 5.91
N SER A 97 -14.87 3.33 5.88
CA SER A 97 -14.08 3.85 4.75
C SER A 97 -13.00 2.87 4.27
N ARG A 98 -13.12 1.60 4.65
CA ARG A 98 -12.12 0.57 4.33
C ARG A 98 -12.11 0.15 2.87
N TRP A 99 -13.25 0.26 2.21
CA TRP A 99 -13.45 -0.28 0.87
C TRP A 99 -13.62 0.84 -0.14
N GLY A 100 -12.96 0.70 -1.29
CA GLY A 100 -13.07 1.62 -2.40
C GLY A 100 -13.23 0.89 -3.73
N PHE A 101 -14.01 1.47 -4.63
CA PHE A 101 -14.17 0.95 -5.99
C PHE A 101 -13.42 1.83 -6.98
N PHE A 102 -12.62 1.21 -7.84
CA PHE A 102 -11.72 1.86 -8.79
C PHE A 102 -11.98 1.33 -10.20
N PRO A 103 -12.89 1.99 -10.95
CA PRO A 103 -13.17 1.63 -12.32
C PRO A 103 -12.10 2.18 -13.27
N SER A 104 -11.87 1.46 -14.36
CA SER A 104 -11.12 1.96 -15.52
C SER A 104 -11.64 1.39 -16.82
N GLY A 105 -11.40 2.11 -17.90
CA GLY A 105 -11.79 1.69 -19.23
C GLY A 105 -10.86 2.27 -20.29
N SER A 106 -10.77 1.58 -21.40
CA SER A 106 -10.05 2.05 -22.56
C SER A 106 -10.75 1.66 -23.86
N VAL A 107 -10.55 2.49 -24.87
CA VAL A 107 -10.96 2.24 -26.24
C VAL A 107 -9.76 2.34 -27.17
N GLY A 108 -9.70 1.49 -28.14
CA GLY A 108 -8.63 1.47 -29.13
C GLY A 108 -9.20 1.28 -30.53
N TRP A 109 -8.62 1.98 -31.49
CA TRP A 109 -8.94 1.85 -32.90
C TRP A 109 -7.67 1.59 -33.69
N ARG A 110 -7.61 0.45 -34.38
CA ARG A 110 -6.55 0.12 -35.31
C ARG A 110 -6.91 0.66 -36.70
N ILE A 111 -6.46 1.86 -36.96
CA ILE A 111 -6.73 2.58 -38.22
C ILE A 111 -6.07 1.86 -39.38
N SER A 112 -4.90 1.23 -39.15
CA SER A 112 -4.18 0.45 -40.16
C SER A 112 -4.96 -0.77 -40.71
N GLU A 113 -5.92 -1.28 -39.94
CA GLU A 113 -6.77 -2.41 -40.38
C GLU A 113 -8.00 -1.98 -41.16
N GLU A 114 -8.21 -0.68 -41.35
CA GLU A 114 -9.35 -0.18 -42.10
C GLU A 114 -9.11 -0.23 -43.60
N PRO A 115 -10.16 -0.50 -44.40
CA PRO A 115 -10.04 -0.59 -45.87
C PRO A 115 -9.50 0.68 -46.53
N PHE A 116 -9.82 1.86 -45.96
CA PHE A 116 -9.36 3.14 -46.49
C PHE A 116 -7.87 3.40 -46.25
N PHE A 117 -7.25 2.66 -45.33
CA PHE A 117 -5.83 2.83 -44.98
C PHE A 117 -4.90 2.03 -45.93
N LYS A 118 -5.42 1.05 -46.66
CA LYS A 118 -4.63 0.19 -47.56
C LYS A 118 -3.65 0.95 -48.47
N PRO A 119 -3.98 2.11 -49.07
CA PRO A 119 -3.03 2.84 -49.89
C PRO A 119 -1.79 3.35 -49.17
N LEU A 120 -1.90 3.53 -47.84
CA LEU A 120 -0.79 4.02 -47.00
C LEU A 120 0.01 2.89 -46.32
N SER A 121 -0.41 1.64 -46.43
CA SER A 121 0.24 0.49 -45.80
C SER A 121 1.68 0.25 -46.28
N GLY A 122 2.09 0.81 -47.40
CA GLY A 122 3.48 0.78 -47.85
C GLY A 122 4.41 1.74 -47.11
N TYR A 123 3.88 2.70 -46.37
CA TYR A 123 4.63 3.68 -45.61
C TYR A 123 4.47 3.53 -44.10
N VAL A 124 3.31 3.05 -43.65
CA VAL A 124 2.97 2.89 -42.23
C VAL A 124 2.34 1.54 -42.00
N ASP A 125 3.05 0.64 -41.35
CA ASP A 125 2.61 -0.74 -41.12
C ASP A 125 1.55 -0.84 -40.02
N ASN A 126 1.59 0.00 -38.99
CA ASN A 126 0.65 -0.05 -37.88
C ASN A 126 0.33 1.35 -37.35
N LEU A 127 -0.94 1.71 -37.41
CA LEU A 127 -1.47 2.93 -36.82
C LEU A 127 -2.64 2.61 -35.90
N LYS A 128 -2.45 2.86 -34.60
CA LYS A 128 -3.46 2.62 -33.55
C LYS A 128 -3.67 3.89 -32.72
N LEU A 129 -4.92 4.29 -32.58
CA LEU A 129 -5.34 5.31 -31.65
C LEU A 129 -5.88 4.64 -30.38
N ARG A 130 -5.53 5.15 -29.21
CA ARG A 130 -6.03 4.67 -27.92
C ARG A 130 -6.38 5.83 -27.00
N ALA A 131 -7.52 5.72 -26.31
CA ALA A 131 -7.90 6.56 -25.21
C ALA A 131 -8.22 5.70 -23.99
N SER A 132 -7.84 6.16 -22.80
CA SER A 132 -8.12 5.45 -21.55
C SER A 132 -8.46 6.43 -20.43
N PHE A 133 -9.31 5.96 -19.54
CA PHE A 133 -9.69 6.67 -18.31
C PHE A 133 -9.69 5.67 -17.17
N GLY A 134 -9.27 6.11 -15.97
CA GLY A 134 -9.30 5.27 -14.79
C GLY A 134 -9.22 6.07 -13.50
N SER A 135 -9.83 5.53 -12.47
CA SER A 135 -9.70 6.00 -11.09
C SER A 135 -8.74 5.11 -10.33
N LEU A 136 -7.83 5.72 -9.58
CA LEU A 136 -6.84 5.00 -8.77
C LEU A 136 -7.02 5.37 -7.30
N GLY A 137 -6.93 4.37 -6.43
CA GLY A 137 -6.88 4.56 -4.99
C GLY A 137 -5.44 4.67 -4.49
N ASN A 138 -5.23 5.55 -3.52
CA ASN A 138 -3.98 5.63 -2.80
C ASN A 138 -4.22 5.24 -1.34
N GLN A 139 -3.54 4.20 -0.87
CA GLN A 139 -3.58 3.71 0.50
C GLN A 139 -2.27 3.96 1.27
N ASN A 140 -1.34 4.73 0.66
CA ASN A 140 -0.09 5.07 1.32
C ASN A 140 -0.33 6.14 2.38
N VAL A 141 -0.39 5.70 3.63
CA VAL A 141 -0.60 6.53 4.81
C VAL A 141 0.57 6.34 5.78
N SER A 142 0.91 7.38 6.50
CA SER A 142 2.04 7.39 7.44
C SER A 142 1.84 6.52 8.68
N SER A 143 0.61 6.10 8.96
CA SER A 143 0.27 5.25 10.13
C SER A 143 -0.65 4.11 9.72
N TYR A 144 -0.47 2.95 10.31
CA TYR A 144 -1.34 1.79 10.11
C TYR A 144 -2.70 1.91 10.82
N TYR A 145 -2.85 2.90 11.70
CA TYR A 145 -4.04 3.12 12.53
C TYR A 145 -4.49 4.57 12.47
N THR A 146 -4.66 5.11 11.26
CA THR A 146 -5.01 6.53 11.02
C THR A 146 -6.31 6.99 11.69
N TYR A 147 -7.19 6.05 12.05
CA TYR A 147 -8.48 6.30 12.69
C TYR A 147 -8.44 6.25 14.22
N MET A 148 -7.32 5.81 14.82
CA MET A 148 -7.16 5.75 16.26
C MET A 148 -6.60 7.08 16.80
N ARG A 149 -7.17 7.56 17.88
CA ARG A 149 -6.55 8.61 18.68
C ARG A 149 -5.44 7.97 19.50
N LEU A 150 -4.21 8.33 19.19
CA LEU A 150 -3.06 7.89 19.97
C LEU A 150 -2.91 8.81 21.18
N ILE A 151 -2.83 8.23 22.37
CA ILE A 151 -2.46 8.92 23.60
C ILE A 151 -0.98 8.62 23.80
N SER A 152 -0.17 9.66 23.75
CA SER A 152 1.24 9.55 24.15
C SER A 152 1.33 9.77 25.66
N VAL A 153 1.80 8.77 26.37
CA VAL A 153 2.12 8.88 27.78
C VAL A 153 3.61 9.18 27.89
N SER A 154 3.96 10.33 28.43
CA SER A 154 5.35 10.69 28.72
C SER A 154 5.54 10.79 30.24
N ASP A 155 6.70 10.39 30.71
CA ASP A 155 7.05 10.45 32.12
C ASP A 155 7.07 11.89 32.69
N PHE A 156 7.02 12.90 31.78
CA PHE A 156 6.98 14.32 32.12
C PHE A 156 5.56 14.91 32.20
N ALA A 157 4.53 14.16 31.88
CA ALA A 157 3.14 14.59 31.99
C ALA A 157 2.61 14.32 33.40
N GLY A 158 3.13 15.02 34.36
CA GLY A 158 2.62 14.99 35.74
C GLY A 158 1.61 16.11 35.97
N PHE A 159 0.49 15.80 36.62
CA PHE A 159 -0.42 16.80 37.17
C PHE A 159 -0.10 16.96 38.65
N THR A 160 0.10 18.20 39.09
CA THR A 160 0.20 18.54 40.50
C THR A 160 -1.19 18.82 41.05
N PHE A 161 -1.61 18.07 42.06
CA PHE A 161 -2.86 18.32 42.79
C PHE A 161 -2.54 18.90 44.16
N GLY A 162 -2.91 20.17 44.37
CA GLY A 162 -2.83 20.85 45.64
C GLY A 162 -1.47 21.43 46.02
N GLU A 163 -1.44 22.30 47.04
CA GLU A 163 -0.21 22.85 47.60
C GLU A 163 0.59 21.76 48.33
N GLY A 164 1.82 21.51 47.84
CA GLY A 164 2.74 20.55 48.44
C GLY A 164 2.62 19.09 47.99
N SER A 165 1.91 18.82 46.90
CA SER A 165 1.73 17.45 46.37
C SER A 165 2.89 17.01 45.50
N SER A 166 3.32 15.75 45.68
CA SER A 166 4.23 15.05 44.80
C SER A 166 3.56 14.78 43.42
N MET A 167 4.35 14.83 42.35
CA MET A 167 3.87 14.42 41.03
C MET A 167 3.38 12.97 41.04
N ALA A 168 2.13 12.75 40.64
CA ALA A 168 1.66 11.41 40.34
C ALA A 168 2.12 11.05 38.93
N LYS A 169 2.90 9.99 38.79
CA LYS A 169 3.23 9.38 37.50
C LYS A 169 2.08 8.43 37.13
N TYR A 170 1.52 8.63 35.99
CA TYR A 170 0.59 7.70 35.33
C TYR A 170 1.27 6.98 34.20
#